data_554afb1b77a4ae9819af650da0a06127
#
_entry.id   554afb1b77a4ae9819af650da0a06127
#
_cell.length_a   1.000
_cell.length_b   1.000
_cell.length_c   1.000
_cell.angle_alpha   90.00
_cell.angle_beta   90.00
_cell.angle_gamma   90.00
#
_symmetry.space_group_name_H-M   'P 1'
#
loop_
_entity.id
_entity.type
_entity.pdbx_description
1 polymer ?
#
loop_
_entity_poly.entity_id
_entity_poly.type
_entity_poly.pdbx_seq_one_letter_code
_entity_poly.pdbx_strand_id
1 'polypeptide(L)'
;MTVKKYLQFLLLLFLFSCNLYKVNYNKNEEPILGKKMAYSFNEKLNSENQEKIDTTAYYIQVFERRYYNEGEISNPMVLQFHNDGYYKKSSLKYYKNFPNRTKESIWYGGKYRISENNIELEMFATSQGGKTKFYEKIFIKGRIEGDKIIFDDKKNSSLISVYKKK
;
A
#
# COMPACT_ATOMS: atom_id res chain seq x y z
N MET A 1 38.04 -33.55 15.47
CA MET A 1 36.89 -33.93 14.60
C MET A 1 35.64 -33.04 14.72
N THR A 2 35.71 -31.94 15.44
CA THR A 2 34.55 -31.09 15.81
C THR A 2 34.38 -29.86 14.93
N VAL A 3 35.45 -29.21 14.48
CA VAL A 3 35.36 -27.92 13.73
C VAL A 3 34.70 -28.07 12.35
N LYS A 4 34.99 -29.17 11.63
CA LYS A 4 34.37 -29.45 10.32
C LYS A 4 32.84 -29.60 10.39
N LYS A 5 32.30 -30.19 11.49
CA LYS A 5 30.86 -30.39 11.65
C LYS A 5 30.16 -29.06 11.96
N TYR A 6 30.79 -28.18 12.74
CA TYR A 6 30.24 -26.84 13.01
C TYR A 6 30.23 -25.96 11.77
N LEU A 7 31.26 -26.05 10.92
CA LEU A 7 31.34 -25.32 9.66
C LEU A 7 30.25 -25.78 8.68
N GLN A 8 30.00 -27.07 8.59
CA GLN A 8 28.92 -27.62 7.77
C GLN A 8 27.53 -27.22 8.27
N PHE A 9 27.33 -27.18 9.59
CA PHE A 9 26.06 -26.74 10.19
C PHE A 9 25.81 -25.24 9.99
N LEU A 10 26.88 -24.43 10.10
CA LEU A 10 26.81 -22.98 9.81
C LEU A 10 26.49 -22.74 8.33
N LEU A 11 27.08 -23.50 7.41
CA LEU A 11 26.82 -23.40 5.96
C LEU A 11 25.38 -23.79 5.62
N LEU A 12 24.82 -24.81 6.30
CA LEU A 12 23.41 -25.19 6.16
C LEU A 12 22.46 -24.09 6.65
N LEU A 13 22.77 -23.39 7.74
CA LEU A 13 21.97 -22.26 8.23
C LEU A 13 21.92 -21.10 7.23
N PHE A 14 23.02 -20.83 6.51
CA PHE A 14 23.04 -19.82 5.47
C PHE A 14 22.20 -20.18 4.23
N LEU A 15 22.00 -21.46 3.95
CA LEU A 15 21.18 -21.93 2.83
C LEU A 15 19.67 -21.79 3.11
N PHE A 16 19.25 -21.69 4.38
CA PHE A 16 17.84 -21.51 4.75
C PHE A 16 17.40 -20.05 4.90
N SER A 17 18.33 -19.08 4.83
CA SER A 17 18.03 -17.67 5.10
C SER A 17 17.50 -16.86 3.91
N CYS A 18 17.44 -17.41 2.70
CA CYS A 18 16.94 -16.70 1.52
C CYS A 18 15.59 -17.23 1.05
N ASN A 19 14.57 -17.18 1.88
CA ASN A 19 13.19 -17.19 1.40
C ASN A 19 12.83 -15.82 0.83
N LEU A 20 13.46 -15.42 -0.26
CA LEU A 20 13.00 -14.32 -1.09
C LEU A 20 11.64 -14.72 -1.64
N TYR A 21 10.59 -14.08 -1.16
CA TYR A 21 9.22 -14.34 -1.63
C TYR A 21 9.12 -13.95 -3.10
N LYS A 22 9.16 -14.96 -3.97
CA LYS A 22 9.02 -14.76 -5.40
C LYS A 22 7.69 -14.08 -5.69
N VAL A 23 7.72 -13.04 -6.52
CA VAL A 23 6.50 -12.33 -6.96
C VAL A 23 5.66 -13.27 -7.82
N ASN A 24 4.42 -13.49 -7.43
CA ASN A 24 3.42 -14.21 -8.21
C ASN A 24 2.61 -13.22 -9.06
N TYR A 25 2.06 -13.69 -10.16
CA TYR A 25 1.26 -12.88 -11.09
C TYR A 25 -0.10 -13.57 -11.33
N ASN A 26 -1.15 -12.77 -11.50
CA ASN A 26 -2.45 -13.23 -11.96
C ASN A 26 -2.48 -13.38 -13.49
N LYS A 27 -3.64 -13.79 -14.03
CA LYS A 27 -3.87 -13.95 -15.49
C LYS A 27 -3.72 -12.65 -16.30
N ASN A 28 -3.76 -11.50 -15.65
CA ASN A 28 -3.59 -10.19 -16.25
C ASN A 28 -2.16 -9.65 -16.09
N GLU A 29 -1.21 -10.51 -15.72
CA GLU A 29 0.19 -10.16 -15.45
C GLU A 29 0.38 -9.15 -14.31
N GLU A 30 -0.63 -9.01 -13.44
CA GLU A 30 -0.54 -8.15 -12.26
C GLU A 30 0.04 -8.94 -11.08
N PRO A 31 0.97 -8.34 -10.30
CA PRO A 31 1.56 -9.00 -9.15
C PRO A 31 0.50 -9.18 -8.04
N ILE A 32 0.45 -10.41 -7.50
CA ILE A 32 -0.47 -10.79 -6.42
C ILE A 32 0.30 -11.31 -5.22
N LEU A 33 -0.29 -11.20 -4.03
CA LEU A 33 0.32 -11.73 -2.82
C LEU A 33 0.37 -13.26 -2.87
N GLY A 34 1.52 -13.82 -2.52
CA GLY A 34 1.68 -15.26 -2.33
C GLY A 34 0.95 -15.75 -1.07
N LYS A 35 0.67 -17.06 -0.99
CA LYS A 35 -0.06 -17.70 0.13
C LYS A 35 0.50 -17.41 1.52
N LYS A 36 1.79 -17.09 1.62
CA LYS A 36 2.48 -16.79 2.89
C LYS A 36 2.46 -15.31 3.26
N MET A 37 1.88 -14.45 2.42
CA MET A 37 1.84 -13.01 2.62
C MET A 37 0.40 -12.56 2.75
N ALA A 38 0.12 -11.85 3.84
CA ALA A 38 -1.22 -11.34 4.10
C ALA A 38 -1.14 -9.90 4.63
N TYR A 39 -2.22 -9.17 4.40
CA TYR A 39 -2.44 -7.91 5.08
C TYR A 39 -2.62 -8.14 6.58
N SER A 40 -2.07 -7.22 7.39
CA SER A 40 -2.25 -7.22 8.85
C SER A 40 -3.60 -6.66 9.24
N PHE A 41 -4.12 -5.70 8.44
CA PHE A 41 -5.42 -5.09 8.69
C PHE A 41 -6.53 -5.99 8.16
N ASN A 42 -7.33 -6.54 9.07
CA ASN A 42 -8.46 -7.43 8.77
C ASN A 42 -9.81 -6.85 9.20
N GLU A 43 -9.80 -5.63 9.74
CA GLU A 43 -10.98 -4.96 10.24
C GLU A 43 -11.85 -4.47 9.07
N LYS A 44 -13.15 -4.67 9.21
CA LYS A 44 -14.15 -4.00 8.38
C LYS A 44 -14.51 -2.68 9.06
N LEU A 45 -14.93 -1.71 8.28
CA LEU A 45 -15.46 -0.47 8.84
C LEU A 45 -16.66 -0.77 9.75
N ASN A 46 -16.58 -0.29 10.98
CA ASN A 46 -17.73 -0.20 11.87
C ASN A 46 -18.58 1.06 11.54
N SER A 47 -19.77 1.17 12.10
CA SER A 47 -20.68 2.29 11.86
C SER A 47 -20.06 3.65 12.18
N GLU A 48 -19.31 3.74 13.28
CA GLU A 48 -18.65 4.98 13.71
C GLU A 48 -17.58 5.45 12.70
N ASN A 49 -16.82 4.52 12.13
CA ASN A 49 -15.79 4.83 11.14
C ASN A 49 -16.36 5.10 9.74
N GLN A 50 -17.57 4.60 9.44
CA GLN A 50 -18.30 4.93 8.20
C GLN A 50 -18.70 6.40 8.12
N GLU A 51 -18.96 7.06 9.25
CA GLU A 51 -19.27 8.49 9.27
C GLU A 51 -18.04 9.36 8.95
N LYS A 52 -16.84 8.85 9.19
CA LYS A 52 -15.56 9.57 8.99
C LYS A 52 -15.03 9.50 7.57
N ILE A 53 -15.37 8.45 6.83
CA ILE A 53 -14.91 8.26 5.47
C ILE A 53 -16.05 7.81 4.56
N ASP A 54 -16.26 8.55 3.48
CA ASP A 54 -17.29 8.25 2.51
C ASP A 54 -16.78 7.19 1.53
N THR A 55 -17.34 5.98 1.62
CA THR A 55 -16.97 4.84 0.77
C THR A 55 -17.66 4.85 -0.58
N THR A 56 -18.61 5.76 -0.81
CA THR A 56 -19.28 5.97 -2.10
C THR A 56 -18.58 7.01 -2.97
N ALA A 57 -17.75 7.86 -2.33
CA ALA A 57 -16.97 8.90 -2.97
C ALA A 57 -15.55 8.43 -3.29
N TYR A 58 -14.83 9.22 -4.06
CA TYR A 58 -13.39 9.12 -4.20
C TYR A 58 -12.71 10.39 -3.68
N TYR A 59 -11.45 10.25 -3.33
CA TYR A 59 -10.63 11.33 -2.81
C TYR A 59 -9.51 11.60 -3.81
N ILE A 60 -9.43 12.82 -4.31
CA ILE A 60 -8.42 13.23 -5.30
C ILE A 60 -7.32 14.04 -4.62
N GLN A 61 -6.09 13.78 -5.00
CA GLN A 61 -4.94 14.55 -4.53
C GLN A 61 -5.09 16.02 -4.88
N VAL A 62 -4.86 16.87 -3.88
CA VAL A 62 -4.76 18.33 -4.02
C VAL A 62 -3.34 18.76 -3.71
N PHE A 63 -2.86 19.79 -4.40
CA PHE A 63 -1.45 20.16 -4.41
C PHE A 63 -1.20 21.30 -3.41
N GLU A 64 -1.33 20.94 -2.13
CA GLU A 64 -1.15 21.84 -0.98
C GLU A 64 0.06 21.40 -0.14
N ARG A 65 0.62 22.31 0.62
CA ARG A 65 1.60 22.08 1.69
C ARG A 65 3.02 21.67 1.26
N ARG A 66 3.29 21.46 -0.02
CA ARG A 66 4.63 21.26 -0.57
C ARG A 66 4.70 21.67 -2.04
N TYR A 67 5.89 21.73 -2.57
CA TYR A 67 6.08 21.87 -4.02
C TYR A 67 5.72 20.56 -4.74
N TYR A 68 5.10 20.68 -5.89
CA TYR A 68 4.73 19.59 -6.80
C TYR A 68 5.24 19.90 -8.19
N ASN A 69 5.74 18.88 -8.88
CA ASN A 69 6.14 19.04 -10.28
C ASN A 69 4.92 18.94 -11.23
N GLU A 70 5.10 19.37 -12.45
CA GLU A 70 4.01 19.39 -13.46
C GLU A 70 3.43 17.99 -13.74
N GLY A 71 4.27 16.93 -13.69
CA GLY A 71 3.83 15.56 -13.90
C GLY A 71 2.88 15.08 -12.78
N GLU A 72 3.16 15.45 -11.53
CA GLU A 72 2.26 15.17 -10.40
C GLU A 72 0.94 15.93 -10.54
N ILE A 73 0.99 17.21 -10.93
CA ILE A 73 -0.19 18.09 -11.07
C ILE A 73 -1.09 17.60 -12.21
N SER A 74 -0.50 17.21 -13.34
CA SER A 74 -1.27 16.76 -14.52
C SER A 74 -1.94 15.40 -14.34
N ASN A 75 -1.46 14.57 -13.39
CA ASN A 75 -1.99 13.24 -13.17
C ASN A 75 -2.10 12.92 -11.66
N PRO A 76 -3.03 13.59 -10.95
CA PRO A 76 -3.20 13.44 -9.52
C PRO A 76 -3.53 12.01 -9.13
N MET A 77 -3.14 11.63 -7.91
CA MET A 77 -3.52 10.36 -7.32
C MET A 77 -4.97 10.39 -6.84
N VAL A 78 -5.62 9.24 -6.92
CA VAL A 78 -7.00 9.01 -6.46
C VAL A 78 -7.00 7.89 -5.44
N LEU A 79 -7.75 8.07 -4.37
CA LEU A 79 -8.08 7.05 -3.39
C LEU A 79 -9.59 6.81 -3.39
N GLN A 80 -9.99 5.55 -3.29
CA GLN A 80 -11.37 5.14 -3.05
C GLN A 80 -11.37 4.06 -1.97
N PHE A 81 -12.16 4.27 -0.93
CA PHE A 81 -12.26 3.35 0.21
C PHE A 81 -13.49 2.47 0.05
N HIS A 82 -13.43 1.25 0.60
CA HIS A 82 -14.52 0.28 0.55
C HIS A 82 -14.86 -0.20 1.96
N ASN A 83 -16.12 -0.56 2.18
CA ASN A 83 -16.62 -1.01 3.50
C ASN A 83 -15.95 -2.29 4.01
N ASP A 84 -15.33 -3.07 3.13
CA ASP A 84 -14.63 -4.30 3.48
C ASP A 84 -13.16 -4.10 3.92
N GLY A 85 -12.78 -2.84 4.18
CA GLY A 85 -11.44 -2.49 4.63
C GLY A 85 -10.38 -2.40 3.53
N TYR A 86 -10.77 -2.55 2.26
CA TYR A 86 -9.87 -2.28 1.14
C TYR A 86 -9.95 -0.82 0.69
N TYR A 87 -8.84 -0.32 0.14
CA TYR A 87 -8.85 0.92 -0.62
C TYR A 87 -8.20 0.72 -1.98
N LYS A 88 -8.71 1.43 -2.99
CA LYS A 88 -8.10 1.54 -4.31
C LYS A 88 -7.23 2.78 -4.37
N LYS A 89 -6.02 2.66 -4.95
CA LYS A 89 -5.09 3.78 -5.15
C LYS A 89 -4.53 3.71 -6.56
N SER A 90 -4.70 4.77 -7.33
CA SER A 90 -4.08 4.89 -8.64
C SER A 90 -3.99 6.35 -9.06
N SER A 91 -3.24 6.67 -10.10
CA SER A 91 -3.35 7.97 -10.71
C SER A 91 -4.71 8.12 -11.41
N LEU A 92 -5.18 9.35 -11.60
CA LEU A 92 -6.48 9.65 -12.21
C LEU A 92 -6.63 9.02 -13.61
N LYS A 93 -5.57 9.01 -14.39
CA LYS A 93 -5.52 8.36 -15.69
C LYS A 93 -5.81 6.85 -15.59
N TYR A 94 -5.09 6.16 -14.68
CA TYR A 94 -5.28 4.72 -14.48
C TYR A 94 -6.57 4.37 -13.74
N TYR A 95 -7.07 5.25 -12.87
CA TYR A 95 -8.34 5.06 -12.19
C TYR A 95 -9.50 4.89 -13.17
N LYS A 96 -9.49 5.69 -14.25
CA LYS A 96 -10.50 5.63 -15.30
C LYS A 96 -10.31 4.44 -16.26
N ASN A 97 -9.07 4.10 -16.59
CA ASN A 97 -8.75 3.10 -17.63
C ASN A 97 -8.73 1.66 -17.09
N PHE A 98 -8.57 1.45 -15.80
CA PHE A 98 -8.53 0.12 -15.19
C PHE A 98 -9.58 -0.03 -14.08
N PRO A 99 -10.88 0.09 -14.40
CA PRO A 99 -11.95 -0.03 -13.40
C PRO A 99 -12.03 -1.44 -12.79
N ASN A 100 -11.64 -2.47 -13.56
CA ASN A 100 -11.84 -3.88 -13.24
C ASN A 100 -10.63 -4.55 -12.56
N ARG A 101 -9.61 -3.77 -12.11
CA ARG A 101 -8.51 -4.34 -11.36
C ARG A 101 -9.03 -5.00 -10.09
N THR A 102 -8.60 -6.23 -9.83
CA THR A 102 -9.06 -7.01 -8.68
C THR A 102 -8.30 -6.67 -7.40
N LYS A 103 -8.94 -6.87 -6.25
CA LYS A 103 -8.34 -6.66 -4.91
C LYS A 103 -7.17 -7.61 -4.62
N GLU A 104 -7.01 -8.67 -5.40
CA GLU A 104 -5.87 -9.59 -5.31
C GLU A 104 -4.58 -8.95 -5.80
N SER A 105 -4.68 -8.02 -6.76
CA SER A 105 -3.53 -7.30 -7.29
C SER A 105 -3.01 -6.30 -6.26
N ILE A 106 -1.69 -6.30 -6.01
CA ILE A 106 -1.06 -5.27 -5.16
C ILE A 106 -1.12 -3.88 -5.80
N TRP A 107 -1.36 -3.80 -7.11
CA TRP A 107 -1.58 -2.53 -7.80
C TRP A 107 -2.97 -1.95 -7.60
N TYR A 108 -3.89 -2.71 -6.98
CA TYR A 108 -5.19 -2.20 -6.59
C TYR A 108 -5.07 -1.07 -5.57
N GLY A 109 -4.25 -1.27 -4.56
CA GLY A 109 -4.05 -0.39 -3.43
C GLY A 109 -3.63 -1.19 -2.21
N GLY A 110 -4.58 -1.47 -1.32
CA GLY A 110 -4.28 -2.24 -0.11
C GLY A 110 -5.45 -2.28 0.86
N LYS A 111 -5.12 -2.39 2.14
CA LYS A 111 -6.09 -2.30 3.24
C LYS A 111 -5.87 -1.07 4.09
N TYR A 112 -6.91 -0.65 4.78
CA TYR A 112 -6.85 0.50 5.67
C TYR A 112 -7.57 0.21 6.98
N ARG A 113 -7.23 0.99 7.99
CA ARG A 113 -7.96 1.07 9.26
C ARG A 113 -8.10 2.52 9.71
N ILE A 114 -9.12 2.77 10.51
CA ILE A 114 -9.39 4.08 11.11
C ILE A 114 -9.46 3.89 12.62
N SER A 115 -8.78 4.77 13.34
CA SER A 115 -8.85 4.87 14.79
C SER A 115 -8.98 6.35 15.15
N GLU A 116 -10.11 6.74 15.72
CA GLU A 116 -10.47 8.14 15.92
C GLU A 116 -10.41 8.91 14.60
N ASN A 117 -9.60 9.97 14.50
CA ASN A 117 -9.37 10.72 13.27
C ASN A 117 -8.09 10.29 12.52
N ASN A 118 -7.44 9.22 12.96
CA ASN A 118 -6.25 8.70 12.30
C ASN A 118 -6.64 7.62 11.28
N ILE A 119 -5.99 7.64 10.14
CA ILE A 119 -6.10 6.62 9.11
C ILE A 119 -4.73 6.01 8.85
N GLU A 120 -4.68 4.70 8.75
CA GLU A 120 -3.47 3.99 8.34
C GLU A 120 -3.78 3.15 7.10
N LEU A 121 -2.90 3.24 6.12
CA LEU A 121 -2.91 2.42 4.91
C LEU A 121 -1.83 1.36 5.02
N GLU A 122 -2.16 0.12 4.66
CA GLU A 122 -1.23 -0.99 4.48
C GLU A 122 -1.25 -1.40 3.02
N MET A 123 -0.11 -1.37 2.38
CA MET A 123 0.05 -1.77 0.99
C MET A 123 1.31 -2.60 0.78
N PHE A 124 1.35 -3.33 -0.32
CA PHE A 124 2.54 -4.01 -0.78
C PHE A 124 3.07 -3.33 -2.05
N ALA A 125 4.37 -3.24 -2.15
CA ALA A 125 5.06 -2.86 -3.38
C ALA A 125 6.01 -3.97 -3.79
N THR A 126 6.31 -4.05 -5.09
CA THR A 126 7.42 -4.87 -5.57
C THR A 126 8.68 -4.03 -5.55
N SER A 127 9.70 -4.53 -4.88
CA SER A 127 11.04 -3.96 -4.88
C SER A 127 11.99 -4.83 -5.68
N GLN A 128 13.05 -4.27 -6.20
CA GLN A 128 14.09 -5.02 -6.92
C GLN A 128 15.38 -5.02 -6.11
N GLY A 129 15.80 -6.21 -5.69
CA GLY A 129 17.13 -6.44 -5.16
C GLY A 129 17.98 -7.16 -6.22
N GLY A 130 18.75 -6.41 -7.01
CA GLY A 130 19.49 -6.99 -8.12
C GLY A 130 18.57 -7.60 -9.19
N LYS A 131 18.69 -8.92 -9.46
CA LYS A 131 17.88 -9.63 -10.45
C LYS A 131 16.54 -10.17 -9.88
N THR A 132 16.32 -10.07 -8.58
CA THR A 132 15.17 -10.69 -7.91
C THR A 132 14.17 -9.63 -7.45
N LYS A 133 12.91 -9.82 -7.84
CA LYS A 133 11.80 -9.00 -7.32
C LYS A 133 11.29 -9.61 -6.01
N PHE A 134 11.09 -8.79 -5.01
CA PHE A 134 10.49 -9.18 -3.73
C PHE A 134 9.40 -8.20 -3.31
N TYR A 135 8.55 -8.60 -2.38
CA TYR A 135 7.52 -7.72 -1.83
C TYR A 135 8.06 -6.92 -0.65
N GLU A 136 7.67 -5.67 -0.62
CA GLU A 136 7.85 -4.78 0.52
C GLU A 136 6.48 -4.37 1.07
N LYS A 137 6.29 -4.53 2.38
CA LYS A 137 5.09 -4.10 3.08
C LYS A 137 5.30 -2.66 3.56
N ILE A 138 4.39 -1.77 3.17
CA ILE A 138 4.46 -0.33 3.43
C ILE A 138 3.26 0.09 4.26
N PHE A 139 3.51 0.88 5.30
CA PHE A 139 2.48 1.52 6.11
C PHE A 139 2.56 3.03 5.93
N ILE A 140 1.43 3.66 5.65
CA ILE A 140 1.31 5.10 5.49
C ILE A 140 0.29 5.58 6.54
N LYS A 141 0.71 6.53 7.37
CA LYS A 141 -0.12 7.13 8.42
C LYS A 141 -0.62 8.48 7.97
N GLY A 142 -1.86 8.78 8.32
CA GLY A 142 -2.50 10.04 8.02
C GLY A 142 -3.60 10.36 9.01
N ARG A 143 -4.29 11.48 8.76
CA ARG A 143 -5.42 11.94 9.55
C ARG A 143 -6.55 12.42 8.65
N ILE A 144 -7.75 12.32 9.16
CA ILE A 144 -8.97 12.78 8.50
C ILE A 144 -9.34 14.15 9.11
N GLU A 145 -9.46 15.17 8.26
CA GLU A 145 -9.82 16.53 8.62
C GLU A 145 -11.00 17.00 7.75
N GLY A 146 -12.22 16.76 8.21
CA GLY A 146 -13.43 17.07 7.45
C GLY A 146 -13.49 16.30 6.13
N ASP A 147 -13.48 17.00 5.01
CA ASP A 147 -13.50 16.42 3.65
C ASP A 147 -12.10 16.08 3.11
N LYS A 148 -11.05 16.20 3.93
CA LYS A 148 -9.66 15.96 3.54
C LYS A 148 -9.06 14.79 4.31
N ILE A 149 -8.15 14.09 3.63
CA ILE A 149 -7.25 13.10 4.23
C ILE A 149 -5.83 13.60 3.99
N ILE A 150 -5.05 13.68 5.05
CA ILE A 150 -3.69 14.20 5.02
C ILE A 150 -2.75 13.09 5.45
N PHE A 151 -1.88 12.68 4.54
CA PHE A 151 -0.76 11.79 4.85
C PHE A 151 0.50 12.64 4.97
N ASP A 152 1.16 12.54 6.11
CA ASP A 152 2.44 13.19 6.33
C ASP A 152 3.46 12.15 6.82
N ASP A 153 4.62 12.15 6.22
CA ASP A 153 5.76 11.44 6.78
C ASP A 153 6.51 12.39 7.70
N LYS A 154 6.35 12.17 9.01
CA LYS A 154 7.03 12.99 10.03
C LYS A 154 8.56 13.01 9.88
N LYS A 155 9.13 12.01 9.20
CA LYS A 155 10.56 11.93 8.93
C LYS A 155 10.97 12.70 7.67
N ASN A 156 10.03 12.94 6.75
CA ASN A 156 10.30 13.63 5.50
C ASN A 156 9.10 14.52 5.12
N SER A 157 9.16 15.79 5.51
CA SER A 157 8.10 16.77 5.21
C SER A 157 7.84 16.97 3.71
N SER A 158 8.75 16.53 2.84
CA SER A 158 8.54 16.55 1.39
C SER A 158 7.53 15.50 0.89
N LEU A 159 7.10 14.57 1.75
CA LEU A 159 6.16 13.50 1.41
C LEU A 159 4.72 13.76 1.87
N ILE A 160 4.39 15.01 2.22
CA ILE A 160 3.01 15.37 2.55
C ILE A 160 2.13 15.21 1.31
N SER A 161 1.02 14.50 1.46
CA SER A 161 0.01 14.33 0.42
C SER A 161 -1.37 14.62 0.99
N VAL A 162 -2.12 15.51 0.36
CA VAL A 162 -3.47 15.89 0.76
C VAL A 162 -4.45 15.38 -0.28
N TYR A 163 -5.51 14.74 0.16
CA TYR A 163 -6.59 14.25 -0.68
C TYR A 163 -7.90 14.88 -0.25
N LYS A 164 -8.72 15.32 -1.19
CA LYS A 164 -10.02 15.95 -0.94
C LYS A 164 -11.12 15.11 -1.56
N LYS A 165 -12.22 14.93 -0.82
CA LYS A 165 -13.43 14.25 -1.27
C LYS A 165 -14.05 14.93 -2.49
N LYS A 166 -14.51 14.11 -3.46
CA LYS A 166 -15.19 14.49 -4.69
C LYS A 166 -16.47 13.70 -4.91
#